data_f283b27c710ff1652129756c3f35e84f
#
_entry.id   f283b27c710ff1652129756c3f35e84f
#
_cell.length_a   1.000
_cell.length_b   1.000
_cell.length_c   1.000
_cell.angle_alpha   90.00
_cell.angle_beta   90.00
_cell.angle_gamma   90.00
#
_symmetry.space_group_name_H-M   'P 1'
#
loop_
_entity.id
_entity.type
_entity.pdbx_description
1 polymer ?
#
loop_
_entity_poly.entity_id
_entity_poly.type
_entity_poly.pdbx_seq_one_letter_code
_entity_poly.pdbx_strand_id
1 'polypeptide(L)'
;MMDDILKQINAGEVSGVQFKERILDKYDIACELVAFSNSHGGKLVVGIKDKTGEINALSYSEVQETTNLLSDIASENVVPSILIKIDTIEVEDGNLVIATVKEGLNKPYHDNKGIVWVKNGADKRKVFDNAELAEMMTSRQELPCLAICFFLTILYTCCHTLEWVVASLVHWTKISMSRL
;
A
#
# COMPACT_ATOMS: atom_id res chain seq x y z
N MET A 1 -7.99 17.73 9.82
CA MET A 1 -8.02 16.25 9.96
C MET A 1 -9.31 15.77 10.62
N MET A 2 -9.68 16.28 11.83
CA MET A 2 -10.96 15.92 12.48
C MET A 2 -12.18 16.34 11.65
N ASP A 3 -12.23 17.56 11.14
CA ASP A 3 -13.32 18.06 10.30
C ASP A 3 -13.50 17.28 8.99
N ASP A 4 -12.43 16.75 8.42
CA ASP A 4 -12.51 15.93 7.20
C ASP A 4 -13.11 14.55 7.47
N ILE A 5 -12.81 13.98 8.65
CA ILE A 5 -13.37 12.68 9.05
C ILE A 5 -14.82 12.81 9.45
N LEU A 6 -15.18 13.86 10.18
CA LEU A 6 -16.59 14.15 10.50
C LEU A 6 -17.42 14.38 9.22
N LYS A 7 -16.85 15.04 8.20
CA LYS A 7 -17.49 15.15 6.88
C LYS A 7 -17.63 13.80 6.19
N GLN A 8 -16.62 12.92 6.30
CA GLN A 8 -16.68 11.57 5.74
C GLN A 8 -17.72 10.71 6.46
N ILE A 9 -17.82 10.81 7.78
CA ILE A 9 -18.86 10.13 8.58
C ILE A 9 -20.24 10.59 8.12
N ASN A 10 -20.45 11.88 7.96
CA ASN A 10 -21.73 12.44 7.50
C ASN A 10 -22.07 12.10 6.04
N ALA A 11 -21.06 11.85 5.20
CA ALA A 11 -21.24 11.40 3.82
C ALA A 11 -21.58 9.89 3.72
N GLY A 12 -21.41 9.13 4.81
CA GLY A 12 -21.62 7.70 4.86
C GLY A 12 -20.46 6.90 4.25
N GLU A 13 -20.65 5.59 4.14
CA GLU A 13 -19.69 4.70 3.50
C GLU A 13 -19.62 4.98 2.00
N VAL A 14 -18.45 5.36 1.54
CA VAL A 14 -18.10 5.55 0.14
C VAL A 14 -17.00 4.57 -0.25
N SER A 15 -16.73 4.41 -1.53
CA SER A 15 -15.75 3.41 -2.03
C SER A 15 -14.37 3.42 -1.34
N GLY A 16 -13.98 4.52 -0.73
CA GLY A 16 -12.70 4.67 -0.03
C GLY A 16 -12.79 4.66 1.51
N VAL A 17 -13.99 4.49 2.09
CA VAL A 17 -14.16 4.54 3.55
C VAL A 17 -15.11 3.43 4.00
N GLN A 18 -14.68 2.67 5.02
CA GLN A 18 -15.48 1.63 5.65
C GLN A 18 -15.57 1.90 7.15
N PHE A 19 -16.76 1.76 7.72
CA PHE A 19 -16.98 1.89 9.16
C PHE A 19 -17.10 0.52 9.81
N LYS A 20 -16.63 0.42 11.04
CA LYS A 20 -16.80 -0.75 11.90
C LYS A 20 -16.98 -0.29 13.34
N GLU A 21 -17.96 -0.84 14.02
CA GLU A 21 -18.16 -0.57 15.44
C GLU A 21 -17.02 -1.17 16.27
N ARG A 22 -16.73 -2.46 16.01
CA ARG A 22 -15.64 -3.25 16.63
C ARG A 22 -15.14 -4.28 15.63
N ILE A 23 -13.92 -4.77 15.80
CA ILE A 23 -13.37 -5.85 14.99
C ILE A 23 -13.78 -7.19 15.65
N LEU A 24 -14.84 -7.80 15.13
CA LEU A 24 -15.34 -9.09 15.61
C LEU A 24 -14.77 -10.26 14.79
N ASP A 25 -14.56 -10.05 13.49
CA ASP A 25 -14.04 -11.05 12.57
C ASP A 25 -12.78 -10.54 11.87
N LYS A 26 -11.63 -11.16 12.20
CA LYS A 26 -10.34 -10.87 11.58
C LYS A 26 -10.35 -11.10 10.08
N TYR A 27 -11.07 -12.13 9.62
CA TYR A 27 -11.13 -12.49 8.21
C TYR A 27 -11.88 -11.42 7.40
N ASP A 28 -12.99 -10.90 7.92
CA ASP A 28 -13.73 -9.82 7.26
C ASP A 28 -12.86 -8.57 7.06
N ILE A 29 -12.09 -8.22 8.09
CA ILE A 29 -11.14 -7.09 8.01
C ILE A 29 -10.01 -7.37 7.02
N ALA A 30 -9.45 -8.59 7.00
CA ALA A 30 -8.43 -8.95 6.02
C ALA A 30 -8.94 -8.78 4.59
N CYS A 31 -10.17 -9.22 4.30
CA CYS A 31 -10.81 -9.04 2.99
C CYS A 31 -10.97 -7.55 2.62
N GLU A 32 -11.29 -6.67 3.60
CA GLU A 32 -11.36 -5.23 3.37
C GLU A 32 -9.99 -4.62 3.06
N LEU A 33 -8.96 -4.99 3.83
CA LEU A 33 -7.60 -4.51 3.61
C LEU A 33 -7.06 -4.95 2.23
N VAL A 34 -7.34 -6.20 1.83
CA VAL A 34 -7.04 -6.72 0.48
C VAL A 34 -7.77 -5.91 -0.58
N ALA A 35 -9.08 -5.67 -0.41
CA ALA A 35 -9.87 -4.92 -1.36
C ALA A 35 -9.38 -3.47 -1.53
N PHE A 36 -9.01 -2.79 -0.45
CA PHE A 36 -8.39 -1.47 -0.51
C PHE A 36 -7.05 -1.50 -1.25
N SER A 37 -6.19 -2.48 -0.94
CA SER A 37 -4.86 -2.60 -1.58
C SER A 37 -4.95 -2.85 -3.09
N ASN A 38 -5.94 -3.63 -3.52
CA ASN A 38 -6.17 -3.91 -4.95
C ASN A 38 -6.89 -2.77 -5.69
N SER A 39 -7.56 -1.88 -4.96
CA SER A 39 -8.25 -0.71 -5.52
C SER A 39 -7.38 0.55 -5.38
N HIS A 40 -7.96 1.68 -5.05
CA HIS A 40 -7.26 2.96 -4.90
C HIS A 40 -6.84 3.28 -3.45
N GLY A 41 -6.74 2.24 -2.63
CA GLY A 41 -6.56 2.42 -1.20
C GLY A 41 -7.87 2.77 -0.49
N GLY A 42 -7.77 3.11 0.80
CA GLY A 42 -8.94 3.51 1.57
C GLY A 42 -8.65 3.64 3.06
N LYS A 43 -9.71 3.87 3.82
CA LYS A 43 -9.67 4.03 5.26
C LYS A 43 -10.68 3.11 5.92
N LEU A 44 -10.25 2.38 6.92
CA LEU A 44 -11.13 1.66 7.85
C LEU A 44 -11.20 2.47 9.14
N VAL A 45 -12.40 2.86 9.55
CA VAL A 45 -12.64 3.62 10.78
C VAL A 45 -13.34 2.69 11.77
N VAL A 46 -12.72 2.48 12.93
CA VAL A 46 -13.28 1.64 14.01
C VAL A 46 -13.76 2.53 15.15
N GLY A 47 -14.92 2.22 15.69
CA GLY A 47 -15.63 3.00 16.70
C GLY A 47 -16.88 3.70 16.18
N ILE A 48 -17.35 3.32 14.99
CA ILE A 48 -18.56 3.86 14.35
C ILE A 48 -19.45 2.71 13.93
N LYS A 49 -20.74 2.79 14.20
CA LYS A 49 -21.72 1.80 13.80
C LYS A 49 -21.91 1.82 12.28
N ASP A 50 -21.72 0.67 11.64
CA ASP A 50 -21.73 0.51 10.18
C ASP A 50 -22.97 1.07 9.49
N LYS A 51 -24.15 0.93 10.11
CA LYS A 51 -25.43 1.28 9.48
C LYS A 51 -25.94 2.67 9.80
N THR A 52 -25.69 3.15 11.00
CA THR A 52 -26.25 4.42 11.49
C THR A 52 -25.26 5.57 11.42
N GLY A 53 -23.96 5.27 11.33
CA GLY A 53 -22.92 6.28 11.42
C GLY A 53 -22.77 6.88 12.82
N GLU A 54 -23.47 6.31 13.83
CA GLU A 54 -23.35 6.75 15.22
C GLU A 54 -21.97 6.41 15.78
N ILE A 55 -21.37 7.35 16.47
CA ILE A 55 -20.11 7.15 17.14
C ILE A 55 -20.33 6.25 18.35
N ASN A 56 -19.60 5.14 18.39
CA ASN A 56 -19.47 4.26 19.55
C ASN A 56 -17.98 4.14 19.86
N ALA A 57 -17.46 5.21 20.48
CA ALA A 57 -16.03 5.39 20.72
C ALA A 57 -15.42 4.23 21.51
N LEU A 58 -14.12 4.04 21.29
CA LEU A 58 -13.30 3.02 21.92
C LEU A 58 -12.67 3.58 23.22
N SER A 59 -12.62 2.74 24.25
CA SER A 59 -11.80 3.01 25.42
C SER A 59 -10.30 2.90 25.08
N TYR A 60 -9.44 3.41 25.92
CA TYR A 60 -7.99 3.37 25.70
C TYR A 60 -7.43 1.94 25.55
N SER A 61 -7.93 0.97 26.32
CA SER A 61 -7.55 -0.44 26.19
C SER A 61 -7.99 -1.03 24.86
N GLU A 62 -9.22 -0.74 24.43
CA GLU A 62 -9.74 -1.20 23.12
C GLU A 62 -8.97 -0.60 21.94
N VAL A 63 -8.49 0.63 22.06
CA VAL A 63 -7.62 1.26 21.04
C VAL A 63 -6.35 0.45 20.87
N GLN A 64 -5.67 0.08 21.95
CA GLN A 64 -4.43 -0.71 21.89
C GLN A 64 -4.68 -2.10 21.30
N GLU A 65 -5.72 -2.79 21.75
CA GLU A 65 -6.11 -4.11 21.22
C GLU A 65 -6.44 -4.03 19.73
N THR A 66 -7.23 -3.03 19.32
CA THR A 66 -7.62 -2.81 17.92
C THR A 66 -6.39 -2.49 17.04
N THR A 67 -5.46 -1.67 17.53
CA THR A 67 -4.25 -1.31 16.80
C THR A 67 -3.34 -2.52 16.58
N ASN A 68 -3.11 -3.32 17.62
CA ASN A 68 -2.32 -4.54 17.52
C ASN A 68 -2.97 -5.52 16.56
N LEU A 69 -4.29 -5.73 16.72
CA LEU A 69 -5.06 -6.63 15.88
C LEU A 69 -5.02 -6.23 14.39
N LEU A 70 -5.16 -4.95 14.07
CA LEU A 70 -5.05 -4.44 12.69
C LEU A 70 -3.65 -4.67 12.11
N SER A 71 -2.61 -4.47 12.91
CA SER A 71 -1.22 -4.72 12.49
C SER A 71 -0.96 -6.20 12.22
N ASP A 72 -1.46 -7.09 13.06
CA ASP A 72 -1.37 -8.53 12.88
C ASP A 72 -2.11 -8.97 11.61
N ILE A 73 -3.34 -8.48 11.40
CA ILE A 73 -4.12 -8.80 10.20
C ILE A 73 -3.38 -8.35 8.93
N ALA A 74 -2.82 -7.15 8.91
CA ALA A 74 -2.12 -6.61 7.76
C ALA A 74 -0.85 -7.39 7.41
N SER A 75 -0.17 -7.96 8.41
CA SER A 75 1.06 -8.73 8.25
C SER A 75 0.83 -10.21 7.96
N GLU A 76 -0.19 -10.83 8.57
CA GLU A 76 -0.37 -12.28 8.56
C GLU A 76 -1.51 -12.75 7.64
N ASN A 77 -2.56 -11.93 7.48
CA ASN A 77 -3.76 -12.34 6.75
C ASN A 77 -3.87 -11.73 5.35
N VAL A 78 -2.93 -10.87 4.95
CA VAL A 78 -2.85 -10.26 3.61
C VAL A 78 -1.56 -10.68 2.93
N VAL A 79 -1.63 -11.16 1.70
CA VAL A 79 -0.48 -11.63 0.92
C VAL A 79 -0.43 -10.91 -0.44
N PRO A 80 0.68 -10.26 -0.79
CA PRO A 80 1.81 -9.89 0.07
C PRO A 80 1.39 -9.03 1.25
N SER A 81 2.16 -9.07 2.35
CA SER A 81 1.87 -8.24 3.53
C SER A 81 1.86 -6.74 3.17
N ILE A 82 1.01 -5.98 3.84
CA ILE A 82 0.84 -4.54 3.59
C ILE A 82 1.23 -3.72 4.81
N LEU A 83 1.68 -2.50 4.55
CA LEU A 83 1.88 -1.50 5.59
C LEU A 83 0.62 -0.64 5.68
N ILE A 84 0.05 -0.57 6.85
CA ILE A 84 -1.08 0.32 7.17
C ILE A 84 -0.60 1.45 8.08
N LYS A 85 -1.16 2.63 7.90
CA LYS A 85 -0.96 3.75 8.83
C LYS A 85 -2.16 3.78 9.77
N ILE A 86 -1.91 3.67 11.08
CA ILE A 86 -2.94 3.73 12.09
C ILE A 86 -2.84 5.06 12.83
N ASP A 87 -3.93 5.82 12.82
CA ASP A 87 -4.10 7.08 13.54
C ASP A 87 -5.23 6.91 14.57
N THR A 88 -5.10 7.55 15.71
CA THR A 88 -6.16 7.60 16.73
C THR A 88 -6.67 9.03 16.83
N ILE A 89 -7.98 9.21 16.91
CA ILE A 89 -8.63 10.50 17.08
C ILE A 89 -9.49 10.45 18.34
N GLU A 90 -9.24 11.41 19.22
CA GLU A 90 -10.04 11.60 20.42
C GLU A 90 -11.35 12.31 20.07
N VAL A 91 -12.46 11.79 20.59
CA VAL A 91 -13.81 12.34 20.47
C VAL A 91 -14.42 12.47 21.86
N GLU A 92 -15.58 13.14 21.98
CA GLU A 92 -16.19 13.45 23.27
C GLU A 92 -16.36 12.22 24.20
N ASP A 93 -16.70 11.05 23.60
CA ASP A 93 -17.00 9.81 24.36
C ASP A 93 -15.86 8.78 24.32
N GLY A 94 -14.66 9.12 23.86
CA GLY A 94 -13.52 8.21 23.79
C GLY A 94 -12.65 8.40 22.55
N ASN A 95 -12.32 7.33 21.85
CA ASN A 95 -11.39 7.36 20.72
C ASN A 95 -11.92 6.63 19.49
N LEU A 96 -11.53 7.09 18.31
CA LEU A 96 -11.70 6.39 17.04
C LEU A 96 -10.34 5.92 16.52
N VAL A 97 -10.28 4.71 15.98
CA VAL A 97 -9.08 4.19 15.33
C VAL A 97 -9.28 4.22 13.81
N ILE A 98 -8.31 4.79 13.10
CA ILE A 98 -8.37 4.93 11.64
C ILE A 98 -7.17 4.24 11.05
N ALA A 99 -7.43 3.15 10.32
CA ALA A 99 -6.42 2.47 9.53
C ALA A 99 -6.48 2.96 8.08
N THR A 100 -5.42 3.62 7.64
CA THR A 100 -5.27 4.08 6.25
C THR A 100 -4.44 3.07 5.47
N VAL A 101 -5.03 2.54 4.42
CA VAL A 101 -4.42 1.62 3.46
C VAL A 101 -4.13 2.37 2.18
N LYS A 102 -2.90 2.30 1.70
CA LYS A 102 -2.54 2.85 0.39
C LYS A 102 -2.83 1.83 -0.71
N GLU A 103 -3.01 2.31 -1.91
CA GLU A 103 -3.05 1.46 -3.10
C GLU A 103 -1.77 0.61 -3.17
N GLY A 104 -1.92 -0.68 -3.36
CA GLY A 104 -0.82 -1.61 -3.40
C GLY A 104 -0.08 -1.59 -4.74
N LEU A 105 1.26 -1.65 -4.70
CA LEU A 105 2.12 -1.65 -5.87
C LEU A 105 2.29 -3.06 -6.49
N ASN A 106 2.09 -4.10 -5.69
CA ASN A 106 2.35 -5.50 -6.08
C ASN A 106 1.04 -6.29 -6.26
N LYS A 107 0.06 -5.69 -6.97
CA LYS A 107 -1.22 -6.38 -7.26
C LYS A 107 -1.00 -7.64 -8.10
N PRO A 108 -1.84 -8.67 -7.95
CA PRO A 108 -2.96 -8.75 -7.01
C PRO A 108 -2.55 -9.14 -5.59
N TYR A 109 -3.16 -8.52 -4.60
CA TYR A 109 -3.14 -8.96 -3.20
C TYR A 109 -4.28 -9.96 -2.97
N HIS A 110 -4.07 -10.91 -2.09
CA HIS A 110 -5.08 -11.91 -1.73
C HIS A 110 -5.12 -12.13 -0.22
N ASP A 111 -6.20 -12.71 0.26
CA ASP A 111 -6.31 -13.14 1.65
C ASP A 111 -5.51 -14.45 1.89
N ASN A 112 -5.50 -14.93 3.13
CA ASN A 112 -4.83 -16.17 3.53
C ASN A 112 -5.47 -17.45 2.92
N LYS A 113 -6.62 -17.31 2.25
CA LYS A 113 -7.27 -18.40 1.48
C LYS A 113 -6.98 -18.29 -0.02
N GLY A 114 -6.16 -17.34 -0.46
CA GLY A 114 -5.82 -17.12 -1.86
C GLY A 114 -6.91 -16.38 -2.66
N ILE A 115 -7.89 -15.76 -2.00
CA ILE A 115 -8.97 -15.05 -2.68
C ILE A 115 -8.60 -13.58 -2.86
N VAL A 116 -8.72 -13.10 -4.10
CA VAL A 116 -8.53 -11.69 -4.47
C VAL A 116 -9.83 -10.92 -4.30
N TRP A 117 -9.76 -9.82 -3.59
CA TRP A 117 -10.88 -8.93 -3.32
C TRP A 117 -10.61 -7.56 -3.89
N VAL A 118 -11.66 -6.88 -4.38
CA VAL A 118 -11.62 -5.49 -4.85
C VAL A 118 -12.82 -4.72 -4.32
N LYS A 119 -12.70 -3.41 -4.22
CA LYS A 119 -13.83 -2.55 -3.86
C LYS A 119 -14.78 -2.40 -5.07
N ASN A 120 -16.06 -2.43 -4.78
CA ASN A 120 -17.15 -2.16 -5.72
C ASN A 120 -18.13 -1.20 -5.05
N GLY A 121 -17.87 0.10 -5.17
CA GLY A 121 -18.54 1.11 -4.37
C GLY A 121 -18.18 1.00 -2.89
N ALA A 122 -19.15 1.00 -2.01
CA ALA A 122 -18.95 0.79 -0.57
C ALA A 122 -18.56 -0.66 -0.23
N ASP A 123 -19.06 -1.63 -1.02
CA ASP A 123 -18.85 -3.06 -0.77
C ASP A 123 -17.52 -3.59 -1.34
N LYS A 124 -17.17 -4.82 -0.92
CA LYS A 124 -16.10 -5.61 -1.51
C LYS A 124 -16.67 -6.77 -2.32
N ARG A 125 -16.01 -7.14 -3.42
CA ARG A 125 -16.35 -8.32 -4.21
C ARG A 125 -15.12 -9.19 -4.46
N LYS A 126 -15.35 -10.48 -4.66
CA LYS A 126 -14.32 -11.40 -5.11
C LYS A 126 -14.06 -11.22 -6.59
N VAL A 127 -12.80 -11.36 -6.97
CA VAL A 127 -12.40 -11.43 -8.38
C VAL A 127 -12.38 -12.89 -8.79
N PHE A 128 -13.18 -13.24 -9.79
CA PHE A 128 -13.26 -14.59 -10.35
C PHE A 128 -12.79 -14.63 -11.79
N ASP A 129 -12.74 -13.49 -12.47
CA ASP A 129 -12.38 -13.41 -13.86
C ASP A 129 -10.86 -13.42 -14.06
N ASN A 130 -10.38 -14.37 -14.87
CA ASN A 130 -8.97 -14.48 -15.22
C ASN A 130 -8.47 -13.27 -16.01
N ALA A 131 -9.33 -12.61 -16.79
CA ALA A 131 -8.95 -11.40 -17.53
C ALA A 131 -8.70 -10.24 -16.58
N GLU A 132 -9.55 -10.05 -15.57
CA GLU A 132 -9.37 -9.02 -14.54
C GLU A 132 -8.10 -9.28 -13.71
N LEU A 133 -7.83 -10.55 -13.35
CA LEU A 133 -6.59 -10.92 -12.66
C LEU A 133 -5.34 -10.64 -13.52
N ALA A 134 -5.40 -10.93 -14.81
CA ALA A 134 -4.30 -10.66 -15.74
C ALA A 134 -4.06 -9.15 -15.87
N GLU A 135 -5.13 -8.33 -15.92
CA GLU A 135 -5.02 -6.88 -15.96
C GLU A 135 -4.35 -6.34 -14.68
N MET A 136 -4.73 -6.84 -13.50
CA MET A 136 -4.07 -6.49 -12.24
C MET A 136 -2.59 -6.84 -12.22
N MET A 137 -2.19 -7.96 -12.83
CA MET A 137 -0.79 -8.38 -12.93
C MET A 137 0.00 -7.50 -13.90
N THR A 138 -0.62 -7.02 -14.96
CA THR A 138 0.04 -6.16 -15.96
C THR A 138 0.07 -4.69 -15.53
N SER A 139 -0.85 -4.25 -14.70
CA SER A 139 -0.89 -2.90 -14.13
C SER A 139 0.18 -2.63 -13.04
N ARG A 140 1.06 -3.59 -12.79
CA ARG A 140 2.29 -3.31 -12.03
C ARG A 140 2.95 -2.12 -12.67
N GLN A 141 3.16 -1.04 -11.91
CA GLN A 141 3.84 0.14 -12.40
C GLN A 141 5.12 -0.33 -13.11
N GLU A 142 5.11 -0.29 -14.43
CA GLU A 142 6.34 -0.36 -15.20
C GLU A 142 7.21 0.76 -14.64
N LEU A 143 8.37 0.39 -14.12
CA LEU A 143 9.41 1.38 -13.84
C LEU A 143 9.49 2.23 -15.11
N PRO A 144 9.25 3.54 -15.04
CA PRO A 144 9.16 4.34 -16.24
C PRO A 144 10.41 4.04 -17.07
N CYS A 145 10.22 3.74 -18.35
CA CYS A 145 11.28 3.35 -19.29
C CYS A 145 12.48 4.32 -19.22
N LEU A 146 12.23 5.55 -18.79
CA LEU A 146 13.20 6.58 -18.42
C LEU A 146 14.18 6.15 -17.31
N ALA A 147 13.76 5.37 -16.30
CA ALA A 147 14.67 4.93 -15.24
C ALA A 147 15.63 3.85 -15.75
N ILE A 148 15.15 2.97 -16.63
CA ILE A 148 16.00 1.95 -17.28
C ILE A 148 16.94 2.64 -18.29
N CYS A 149 16.44 3.59 -19.09
CA CYS A 149 17.25 4.40 -19.99
C CYS A 149 18.30 5.22 -19.22
N PHE A 150 17.95 5.82 -18.10
CA PHE A 150 18.88 6.58 -17.27
C PHE A 150 19.97 5.68 -16.66
N PHE A 151 19.60 4.48 -16.19
CA PHE A 151 20.56 3.51 -15.67
C PHE A 151 21.50 2.97 -16.77
N LEU A 152 20.95 2.68 -17.96
CA LEU A 152 21.75 2.27 -19.13
C LEU A 152 22.65 3.41 -19.61
N THR A 153 22.20 4.66 -19.58
CA THR A 153 23.01 5.82 -19.95
C THR A 153 24.15 6.05 -18.95
N ILE A 154 23.91 5.87 -17.64
CA ILE A 154 24.97 5.96 -16.62
C ILE A 154 25.98 4.83 -16.79
N LEU A 155 25.54 3.60 -17.03
CA LEU A 155 26.43 2.47 -17.28
C LEU A 155 27.25 2.67 -18.56
N TYR A 156 26.63 3.19 -19.65
CA TYR A 156 27.32 3.46 -20.90
C TYR A 156 28.35 4.58 -20.75
N THR A 157 28.02 5.67 -20.06
CA THR A 157 28.99 6.74 -19.77
C THR A 157 30.14 6.26 -18.86
N CYS A 158 29.84 5.39 -17.88
CA CYS A 158 30.88 4.83 -17.00
C CYS A 158 31.82 3.88 -17.76
N CYS A 159 31.31 3.04 -18.66
CA CYS A 159 32.13 2.20 -19.52
C CYS A 159 32.96 3.03 -20.51
N HIS A 160 32.40 4.07 -21.10
CA HIS A 160 33.15 4.92 -22.06
C HIS A 160 34.25 5.74 -21.39
N THR A 161 34.07 6.18 -20.15
CA THR A 161 35.12 6.85 -19.36
C THR A 161 36.25 5.91 -18.99
N LEU A 162 35.94 4.62 -18.70
CA LEU A 162 36.96 3.60 -18.43
C LEU A 162 37.83 3.30 -19.67
N GLU A 163 37.24 3.24 -20.87
CA GLU A 163 38.00 3.06 -22.11
C GLU A 163 38.97 4.22 -22.37
N TRP A 164 38.57 5.46 -22.12
CA TRP A 164 39.43 6.63 -22.24
C TRP A 164 40.58 6.62 -21.21
N VAL A 165 40.32 6.21 -19.98
CA VAL A 165 41.36 6.11 -18.95
C VAL A 165 42.35 5.01 -19.29
N VAL A 166 41.90 3.85 -19.76
CA VAL A 166 42.79 2.75 -20.20
C VAL A 166 43.62 3.15 -21.42
N ALA A 167 43.00 3.79 -22.43
CA ALA A 167 43.71 4.29 -23.61
C ALA A 167 44.77 5.34 -23.25
N SER A 168 44.46 6.24 -22.33
CA SER A 168 45.43 7.24 -21.81
C SER A 168 46.60 6.62 -21.09
N LEU A 169 46.35 5.59 -20.24
CA LEU A 169 47.37 4.84 -19.54
C LEU A 169 48.31 4.09 -20.52
N VAL A 170 47.73 3.43 -21.53
CA VAL A 170 48.52 2.71 -22.55
C VAL A 170 49.34 3.69 -23.41
N HIS A 171 48.85 4.87 -23.67
CA HIS A 171 49.59 5.91 -24.39
C HIS A 171 50.78 6.45 -23.54
N TRP A 172 50.54 6.65 -22.26
CA TRP A 172 51.58 7.10 -21.29
C TRP A 172 52.70 6.09 -21.12
N THR A 173 52.38 4.80 -21.03
CA THR A 173 53.39 3.71 -20.90
C THR A 173 54.24 3.59 -22.18
N LYS A 174 53.66 3.78 -23.38
CA LYS A 174 54.42 3.78 -24.63
C LYS A 174 55.40 4.95 -24.74
N ILE A 175 55.02 6.14 -24.26
CA ILE A 175 55.90 7.34 -24.29
C ILE A 175 57.03 7.18 -23.28
N SER A 176 56.77 6.57 -22.13
CA SER A 176 57.76 6.32 -21.07
C SER A 176 58.84 5.30 -21.50
N MET A 177 58.43 4.26 -22.26
CA MET A 177 59.40 3.25 -22.76
C MET A 177 60.22 3.69 -23.96
N SER A 178 59.83 4.75 -24.68
CA SER A 178 60.60 5.28 -25.82
C SER A 178 61.72 6.29 -25.42
N ARG A 179 61.84 6.60 -24.11
CA ARG A 179 62.84 7.53 -23.54
C ARG A 179 63.94 6.85 -22.73
N LEU A 180 63.95 5.54 -22.70
CA LEU A 180 65.03 4.71 -22.17
C LEU A 180 65.82 4.07 -23.34
#